data_20d9fbaaf158d62ad6abf9cbf6d7d9e4
#
_entry.id   20d9fbaaf158d62ad6abf9cbf6d7d9e4
#
_cell.length_a   1.000
_cell.length_b   1.000
_cell.length_c   1.000
_cell.angle_alpha   90.00
_cell.angle_beta   90.00
_cell.angle_gamma   90.00
#
_symmetry.space_group_name_H-M   'P 1'
#
loop_
_entity.id
_entity.type
_entity.pdbx_description
1 polymer ?
#
loop_
_entity_poly.entity_id
_entity_poly.type
_entity_poly.pdbx_seq_one_letter_code
_entity_poly.pdbx_strand_id
1 'polypeptide(L)'
;RSENKFSDFAPVLKQLVELKIRWAEYVSPEVSSYDANIDLYERGATMAKITPVFESLKSELIPLIRDIQESDYQPDASFMKGNFLLDKQEALGRRISEDMGFAFDRGRMDVSVHPFCGGSHPTDVRITTRYRADNFIESLYAVIHETGHGLYEQGRMKEGRDLPASEALSMGIHESQSLFWERMIAQSPAFCNRYLPLIAETFPEKFNAISAEQLYEAVNVSEPSYIRVEADEVTYPMHVILRYEIE
;
A
#
# COMPACT_ATOMS: atom_id res chain seq x y z
N ARG A 1 -0.16 18.90 -8.06
CA ARG A 1 -1.06 18.42 -7.00
C ARG A 1 -1.04 19.38 -5.79
N SER A 2 0.14 19.71 -5.27
CA SER A 2 0.28 20.60 -4.11
C SER A 2 -0.36 21.96 -4.31
N GLU A 3 -0.40 22.47 -5.54
CA GLU A 3 -0.98 23.77 -5.90
C GLU A 3 -2.45 23.68 -6.35
N ASN A 4 -3.05 22.49 -6.36
CA ASN A 4 -4.42 22.22 -6.79
C ASN A 4 -4.79 22.78 -8.19
N LYS A 5 -3.82 22.77 -9.12
CA LYS A 5 -3.96 23.28 -10.49
C LYS A 5 -4.19 22.15 -11.49
N PHE A 6 -5.39 21.54 -11.47
CA PHE A 6 -5.72 20.46 -12.42
C PHE A 6 -5.69 20.94 -13.87
N SER A 7 -6.04 22.20 -14.13
CA SER A 7 -6.01 22.80 -15.48
C SER A 7 -4.66 22.66 -16.19
N ASP A 8 -3.56 22.71 -15.43
CA ASP A 8 -2.20 22.61 -15.98
C ASP A 8 -1.85 21.13 -16.32
N PHE A 9 -2.45 20.19 -15.60
CA PHE A 9 -2.24 18.76 -15.82
C PHE A 9 -3.18 18.15 -16.88
N ALA A 10 -4.41 18.64 -16.99
CA ALA A 10 -5.43 18.07 -17.85
C ALA A 10 -5.00 17.91 -19.33
N PRO A 11 -4.28 18.86 -19.97
CA PRO A 11 -3.80 18.67 -21.34
C PRO A 11 -2.78 17.54 -21.48
N VAL A 12 -1.90 17.37 -20.50
CA VAL A 12 -0.90 16.29 -20.48
C VAL A 12 -1.58 14.94 -20.27
N LEU A 13 -2.53 14.88 -19.32
CA LEU A 13 -3.32 13.67 -19.07
C LEU A 13 -4.06 13.22 -20.34
N LYS A 14 -4.70 14.16 -21.07
CA LYS A 14 -5.37 13.85 -22.34
C LYS A 14 -4.42 13.22 -23.35
N GLN A 15 -3.23 13.79 -23.54
CA GLN A 15 -2.21 13.24 -24.45
C GLN A 15 -1.77 11.83 -24.02
N LEU A 16 -1.59 11.59 -22.72
CA LEU A 16 -1.22 10.27 -22.20
C LEU A 16 -2.31 9.23 -22.48
N VAL A 17 -3.58 9.58 -22.28
CA VAL A 17 -4.72 8.70 -22.57
C VAL A 17 -4.77 8.37 -24.06
N GLU A 18 -4.66 9.37 -24.93
CA GLU A 18 -4.65 9.19 -26.39
C GLU A 18 -3.47 8.29 -26.84
N LEU A 19 -2.29 8.46 -26.25
CA LEU A 19 -1.13 7.62 -26.55
C LEU A 19 -1.33 6.17 -26.06
N LYS A 20 -1.95 5.98 -24.91
CA LYS A 20 -2.24 4.64 -24.37
C LYS A 20 -3.28 3.89 -25.23
N ILE A 21 -4.31 4.58 -25.70
CA ILE A 21 -5.30 4.01 -26.60
C ILE A 21 -4.61 3.59 -27.91
N ARG A 22 -3.87 4.48 -28.56
CA ARG A 22 -3.14 4.17 -29.80
C ARG A 22 -2.14 3.03 -29.62
N TRP A 23 -1.41 3.00 -28.50
CA TRP A 23 -0.51 1.90 -28.20
C TRP A 23 -1.26 0.56 -28.15
N ALA A 24 -2.39 0.50 -27.46
CA ALA A 24 -3.21 -0.69 -27.35
C ALA A 24 -3.70 -1.19 -28.71
N GLU A 25 -4.14 -0.28 -29.58
CA GLU A 25 -4.58 -0.59 -30.96
C GLU A 25 -3.45 -1.20 -31.83
N TYR A 26 -2.20 -0.83 -31.57
CA TYR A 26 -1.04 -1.41 -32.28
C TYR A 26 -0.60 -2.75 -31.73
N VAL A 27 -0.65 -2.93 -30.41
CA VAL A 27 -0.09 -4.11 -29.74
C VAL A 27 -1.08 -5.27 -29.69
N SER A 28 -2.35 -4.96 -29.50
CA SER A 28 -3.43 -5.96 -29.35
C SER A 28 -4.75 -5.47 -30.00
N PRO A 29 -4.79 -5.36 -31.33
CA PRO A 29 -5.95 -4.80 -32.04
C PRO A 29 -7.24 -5.64 -31.91
N GLU A 30 -7.12 -6.89 -31.45
CA GLU A 30 -8.22 -7.85 -31.30
C GLU A 30 -8.94 -7.76 -29.95
N VAL A 31 -8.42 -6.97 -28.99
CA VAL A 31 -9.03 -6.79 -27.67
C VAL A 31 -9.34 -5.32 -27.40
N SER A 32 -10.07 -5.04 -26.32
CA SER A 32 -10.31 -3.66 -25.91
C SER A 32 -9.00 -2.96 -25.52
N SER A 33 -8.92 -1.64 -25.70
CA SER A 33 -7.75 -0.86 -25.28
C SER A 33 -7.50 -1.01 -23.77
N TYR A 34 -8.55 -1.21 -22.98
CA TYR A 34 -8.44 -1.42 -21.54
C TYR A 34 -7.83 -2.79 -21.21
N ASP A 35 -8.31 -3.87 -21.83
CA ASP A 35 -7.75 -5.22 -21.66
C ASP A 35 -6.27 -5.29 -22.08
N ALA A 36 -5.92 -4.65 -23.20
CA ALA A 36 -4.53 -4.56 -23.64
C ALA A 36 -3.62 -3.85 -22.61
N ASN A 37 -4.14 -2.82 -21.93
CA ASN A 37 -3.40 -2.14 -20.88
C ASN A 37 -3.35 -2.94 -19.56
N ILE A 38 -4.40 -3.69 -19.20
CA ILE A 38 -4.38 -4.60 -18.04
C ILE A 38 -3.31 -5.68 -18.21
N ASP A 39 -3.20 -6.27 -19.39
CA ASP A 39 -2.24 -7.37 -19.70
C ASP A 39 -0.78 -6.96 -19.47
N LEU A 40 -0.45 -5.67 -19.52
CA LEU A 40 0.89 -5.16 -19.20
C LEU A 40 1.29 -5.38 -17.75
N TYR A 41 0.32 -5.38 -16.84
CA TYR A 41 0.52 -5.43 -15.40
C TYR A 41 0.15 -6.78 -14.81
N GLU A 42 -0.86 -7.45 -15.42
CA GLU A 42 -1.35 -8.75 -14.98
C GLU A 42 -1.68 -9.59 -16.21
N ARG A 43 -0.72 -10.39 -16.62
CA ARG A 43 -0.78 -11.16 -17.87
C ARG A 43 -1.98 -12.10 -17.93
N GLY A 44 -2.78 -11.97 -18.98
CA GLY A 44 -3.98 -12.76 -19.19
C GLY A 44 -5.18 -12.35 -18.34
N ALA A 45 -5.09 -11.28 -17.56
CA ALA A 45 -6.24 -10.66 -16.94
C ALA A 45 -7.05 -9.86 -17.98
N THR A 46 -8.37 -9.86 -17.82
CA THR A 46 -9.30 -9.14 -18.70
C THR A 46 -10.46 -8.58 -17.89
N MET A 47 -11.13 -7.57 -18.40
CA MET A 47 -12.37 -7.05 -17.81
C MET A 47 -13.40 -8.17 -17.60
N ALA A 48 -13.52 -9.09 -18.54
CA ALA A 48 -14.44 -10.24 -18.42
C ALA A 48 -14.17 -11.12 -17.21
N LYS A 49 -12.90 -11.21 -16.75
CA LYS A 49 -12.52 -11.95 -15.53
C LYS A 49 -12.62 -11.09 -14.27
N ILE A 50 -12.30 -9.80 -14.36
CA ILE A 50 -12.21 -8.90 -13.21
C ILE A 50 -13.58 -8.38 -12.80
N THR A 51 -14.44 -8.00 -13.75
CA THR A 51 -15.76 -7.41 -13.47
C THR A 51 -16.60 -8.26 -12.51
N PRO A 52 -16.79 -9.58 -12.73
CA PRO A 52 -17.59 -10.39 -11.80
C PRO A 52 -17.04 -10.43 -10.37
N VAL A 53 -15.71 -10.40 -10.22
CA VAL A 53 -15.06 -10.37 -8.91
C VAL A 53 -15.34 -9.03 -8.21
N PHE A 54 -15.20 -7.91 -8.93
CA PHE A 54 -15.46 -6.59 -8.38
C PHE A 54 -16.93 -6.35 -8.07
N GLU A 55 -17.85 -6.85 -8.89
CA GLU A 55 -19.30 -6.78 -8.62
C GLU A 55 -19.67 -7.56 -7.35
N SER A 56 -19.13 -8.78 -7.19
CA SER A 56 -19.34 -9.57 -5.99
C SER A 56 -18.77 -8.86 -4.75
N LEU A 57 -17.53 -8.39 -4.83
CA LEU A 57 -16.88 -7.69 -3.72
C LEU A 57 -17.65 -6.41 -3.34
N LYS A 58 -18.08 -5.61 -4.33
CA LYS A 58 -18.86 -4.40 -4.13
C LYS A 58 -20.20 -4.68 -3.44
N SER A 59 -20.86 -5.77 -3.81
CA SER A 59 -22.16 -6.16 -3.22
C SER A 59 -22.05 -6.52 -1.73
N GLU A 60 -20.90 -7.04 -1.30
CA GLU A 60 -20.63 -7.41 0.11
C GLU A 60 -20.07 -6.24 0.92
N LEU A 61 -19.15 -5.45 0.33
CA LEU A 61 -18.47 -4.37 1.05
C LEU A 61 -19.38 -3.16 1.34
N ILE A 62 -20.28 -2.79 0.43
CA ILE A 62 -21.14 -1.62 0.64
C ILE A 62 -22.03 -1.78 1.88
N PRO A 63 -22.75 -2.92 2.09
CA PRO A 63 -23.46 -3.16 3.34
C PRO A 63 -22.55 -3.18 4.56
N LEU A 64 -21.41 -3.87 4.49
CA LEU A 64 -20.45 -3.96 5.60
C LEU A 64 -19.95 -2.58 6.04
N ILE A 65 -19.56 -1.72 5.09
CA ILE A 65 -19.11 -0.35 5.39
C ILE A 65 -20.22 0.45 6.11
N ARG A 66 -21.47 0.30 5.65
CA ARG A 66 -22.61 0.94 6.29
C ARG A 66 -22.82 0.43 7.72
N ASP A 67 -22.80 -0.88 7.92
CA ASP A 67 -22.99 -1.49 9.23
C ASP A 67 -21.89 -1.04 10.21
N ILE A 68 -20.64 -0.92 9.75
CA ILE A 68 -19.53 -0.39 10.55
C ILE A 68 -19.77 1.08 10.91
N GLN A 69 -20.21 1.92 9.97
CA GLN A 69 -20.47 3.34 10.21
C GLN A 69 -21.65 3.56 11.16
N GLU A 70 -22.66 2.70 11.12
CA GLU A 70 -23.86 2.75 11.97
C GLU A 70 -23.66 2.06 13.32
N SER A 71 -22.50 1.42 13.56
CA SER A 71 -22.21 0.73 14.82
C SER A 71 -22.09 1.71 16.00
N ASP A 72 -22.71 1.37 17.12
CA ASP A 72 -22.56 2.09 18.38
C ASP A 72 -21.14 1.99 18.97
N TYR A 73 -20.39 0.97 18.56
CA TYR A 73 -18.99 0.78 18.97
C TYR A 73 -18.05 1.43 17.96
N GLN A 74 -17.29 2.42 18.45
CA GLN A 74 -16.24 3.09 17.68
C GLN A 74 -14.93 3.03 18.48
N PRO A 75 -13.87 2.41 17.96
CA PRO A 75 -12.59 2.34 18.66
C PRO A 75 -11.98 3.73 18.89
N ASP A 76 -11.35 3.93 20.04
CA ASP A 76 -10.56 5.15 20.30
C ASP A 76 -9.19 5.08 19.65
N ALA A 77 -8.98 5.86 18.61
CA ALA A 77 -7.69 6.02 17.93
C ALA A 77 -7.00 7.38 18.25
N SER A 78 -7.52 8.13 19.22
CA SER A 78 -7.04 9.49 19.52
C SER A 78 -5.58 9.54 19.98
N PHE A 79 -5.10 8.50 20.66
CA PHE A 79 -3.70 8.41 21.10
C PHE A 79 -2.71 8.24 19.94
N MET A 80 -3.14 7.81 18.77
CA MET A 80 -2.32 7.74 17.54
C MET A 80 -2.12 9.10 16.87
N LYS A 81 -2.81 10.15 17.32
CA LYS A 81 -2.64 11.52 16.85
C LYS A 81 -1.78 12.32 17.84
N GLY A 82 -0.93 13.19 17.32
CA GLY A 82 -0.12 14.07 18.19
C GLY A 82 1.15 14.54 17.53
N ASN A 83 2.21 14.72 18.33
CA ASN A 83 3.51 15.11 17.80
C ASN A 83 4.50 13.95 17.97
N PHE A 84 4.88 13.34 16.85
CA PHE A 84 5.80 12.21 16.77
C PHE A 84 7.07 12.64 16.03
N LEU A 85 8.21 12.62 16.72
CA LEU A 85 9.50 13.01 16.15
C LEU A 85 9.86 12.14 14.94
N LEU A 86 10.27 12.78 13.83
CA LEU A 86 10.50 12.08 12.55
C LEU A 86 11.67 11.11 12.61
N ASP A 87 12.74 11.46 13.32
CA ASP A 87 13.91 10.59 13.56
C ASP A 87 13.55 9.31 14.34
N LYS A 88 12.62 9.41 15.27
CA LYS A 88 12.09 8.25 16.01
C LYS A 88 11.22 7.37 15.12
N GLN A 89 10.40 7.97 14.24
CA GLN A 89 9.63 7.22 13.26
C GLN A 89 10.55 6.44 12.30
N GLU A 90 11.63 7.08 11.82
CA GLU A 90 12.61 6.45 10.96
C GLU A 90 13.31 5.28 11.64
N ALA A 91 13.77 5.47 12.87
CA ALA A 91 14.43 4.41 13.64
C ALA A 91 13.50 3.22 13.91
N LEU A 92 12.23 3.49 14.26
CA LEU A 92 11.21 2.46 14.49
C LEU A 92 10.91 1.69 13.20
N GLY A 93 10.65 2.39 12.10
CA GLY A 93 10.36 1.78 10.79
C GLY A 93 11.53 0.93 10.30
N ARG A 94 12.76 1.44 10.41
CA ARG A 94 13.98 0.70 10.06
C ARG A 94 14.10 -0.59 10.90
N ARG A 95 13.92 -0.50 12.20
CA ARG A 95 13.99 -1.65 13.09
C ARG A 95 12.97 -2.72 12.73
N ILE A 96 11.73 -2.34 12.45
CA ILE A 96 10.68 -3.29 12.06
C ILE A 96 11.01 -3.92 10.70
N SER A 97 11.50 -3.14 9.72
CA SER A 97 11.94 -3.69 8.43
C SER A 97 13.07 -4.72 8.57
N GLU A 98 14.03 -4.47 9.48
CA GLU A 98 15.10 -5.43 9.82
C GLU A 98 14.53 -6.71 10.44
N ASP A 99 13.61 -6.58 11.38
CA ASP A 99 12.92 -7.71 12.03
C ASP A 99 12.07 -8.52 11.04
N MET A 100 11.50 -7.88 9.99
CA MET A 100 10.81 -8.54 8.88
C MET A 100 11.78 -9.30 7.96
N GLY A 101 13.07 -8.99 7.99
CA GLY A 101 14.11 -9.65 7.20
C GLY A 101 14.63 -8.84 6.01
N PHE A 102 14.30 -7.55 5.91
CA PHE A 102 14.87 -6.70 4.86
C PHE A 102 16.36 -6.50 5.05
N ALA A 103 17.12 -6.87 4.04
CA ALA A 103 18.59 -6.84 4.07
C ALA A 103 19.09 -5.46 3.64
N PHE A 104 19.46 -4.61 4.61
CA PHE A 104 19.98 -3.27 4.36
C PHE A 104 21.41 -3.23 3.74
N ASP A 105 22.11 -4.33 3.72
CA ASP A 105 23.36 -4.49 2.95
C ASP A 105 23.10 -4.61 1.44
N ARG A 106 21.87 -4.89 1.04
CA ARG A 106 21.39 -4.99 -0.34
C ARG A 106 20.21 -4.06 -0.63
N GLY A 107 20.03 -3.03 0.19
CA GLY A 107 18.94 -2.09 0.05
C GLY A 107 19.08 -0.87 0.93
N ARG A 108 18.18 0.07 0.74
CA ARG A 108 18.13 1.30 1.54
C ARG A 108 16.70 1.80 1.71
N MET A 109 16.49 2.63 2.70
CA MET A 109 15.25 3.34 2.95
C MET A 109 15.48 4.85 2.89
N ASP A 110 14.67 5.55 2.11
CA ASP A 110 14.75 6.99 1.88
C ASP A 110 13.39 7.67 2.06
N VAL A 111 13.35 8.99 1.96
CA VAL A 111 12.11 9.78 2.04
C VAL A 111 11.66 10.17 0.64
N SER A 112 10.36 10.03 0.37
CA SER A 112 9.72 10.51 -0.87
C SER A 112 8.33 11.08 -0.60
N VAL A 113 7.81 11.83 -1.57
CA VAL A 113 6.44 12.42 -1.47
C VAL A 113 5.36 11.31 -1.50
N HIS A 114 5.61 10.24 -2.24
CA HIS A 114 4.76 9.06 -2.30
C HIS A 114 5.64 7.84 -2.04
N PRO A 115 5.33 7.02 -1.02
CA PRO A 115 6.06 5.78 -0.77
C PRO A 115 6.10 4.89 -2.00
N PHE A 116 7.22 4.24 -2.24
CA PHE A 116 7.39 3.25 -3.30
C PHE A 116 8.57 2.34 -3.03
N CYS A 117 8.50 1.11 -3.55
CA CYS A 117 9.62 0.22 -3.68
C CYS A 117 10.14 0.25 -5.12
N GLY A 118 11.46 0.26 -5.28
CA GLY A 118 12.15 0.23 -6.56
C GLY A 118 13.57 -0.29 -6.41
N GLY A 119 14.32 -0.17 -7.46
CA GLY A 119 15.70 -0.64 -7.54
C GLY A 119 15.98 -1.25 -8.91
N SER A 120 17.22 -1.43 -9.22
CA SER A 120 17.63 -1.98 -10.53
C SER A 120 17.91 -3.48 -10.48
N HIS A 121 18.04 -4.04 -9.26
CA HIS A 121 18.44 -5.44 -9.09
C HIS A 121 18.08 -5.95 -7.67
N PRO A 122 17.87 -7.27 -7.45
CA PRO A 122 17.61 -7.85 -6.13
C PRO A 122 18.70 -7.60 -5.06
N THR A 123 19.86 -7.11 -5.47
CA THR A 123 20.96 -6.68 -4.57
C THR A 123 21.05 -5.16 -4.40
N ASP A 124 20.11 -4.39 -4.96
CA ASP A 124 19.97 -2.95 -4.79
C ASP A 124 18.47 -2.58 -4.76
N VAL A 125 17.80 -2.98 -3.70
CA VAL A 125 16.36 -2.71 -3.49
C VAL A 125 16.20 -1.48 -2.63
N ARG A 126 15.40 -0.52 -3.11
CA ARG A 126 15.20 0.78 -2.47
C ARG A 126 13.74 0.96 -2.12
N ILE A 127 13.47 1.14 -0.82
CA ILE A 127 12.14 1.48 -0.32
C ILE A 127 12.11 2.93 0.12
N THR A 128 10.95 3.57 0.00
CA THR A 128 10.79 4.95 0.43
C THR A 128 9.56 5.07 1.32
N THR A 129 9.57 6.08 2.19
CA THR A 129 8.42 6.42 3.02
C THR A 129 8.22 7.93 3.10
N ARG A 130 7.11 8.34 3.72
CA ARG A 130 6.80 9.73 4.01
C ARG A 130 6.48 9.86 5.49
N TYR A 131 7.24 10.70 6.20
CA TYR A 131 7.00 10.95 7.63
C TYR A 131 6.09 12.16 7.82
N ARG A 132 5.20 12.04 8.81
CA ARG A 132 4.35 13.12 9.30
C ARG A 132 4.47 13.25 10.81
N ALA A 133 4.65 14.47 11.31
CA ALA A 133 4.78 14.69 12.75
C ALA A 133 3.48 14.40 13.51
N ASP A 134 2.32 14.55 12.86
CA ASP A 134 1.00 14.38 13.45
C ASP A 134 0.42 12.95 13.36
N ASN A 135 1.07 12.07 12.58
CA ASN A 135 0.59 10.70 12.34
C ASN A 135 1.74 9.74 12.02
N PHE A 136 2.25 9.05 13.03
CA PHE A 136 3.35 8.09 12.83
C PHE A 136 2.88 6.77 12.23
N ILE A 137 1.62 6.39 12.44
CA ILE A 137 1.12 5.09 12.00
C ILE A 137 1.07 4.99 10.47
N GLU A 138 0.76 6.11 9.80
CA GLU A 138 0.80 6.19 8.34
C GLU A 138 2.20 5.87 7.80
N SER A 139 3.24 6.46 8.40
CA SER A 139 4.62 6.19 7.99
C SER A 139 5.07 4.77 8.32
N LEU A 140 4.64 4.23 9.45
CA LEU A 140 4.98 2.88 9.87
C LEU A 140 4.38 1.84 8.90
N TYR A 141 3.09 1.97 8.58
CA TYR A 141 2.44 1.04 7.64
C TYR A 141 2.97 1.20 6.22
N ALA A 142 3.27 2.42 5.78
CA ALA A 142 3.96 2.62 4.50
C ALA A 142 5.32 1.92 4.47
N VAL A 143 6.11 1.98 5.53
CA VAL A 143 7.39 1.26 5.62
C VAL A 143 7.18 -0.25 5.57
N ILE A 144 6.19 -0.79 6.29
CA ILE A 144 5.90 -2.23 6.30
C ILE A 144 5.43 -2.68 4.90
N HIS A 145 4.56 -1.92 4.26
CA HIS A 145 4.09 -2.15 2.90
C HIS A 145 5.26 -2.22 1.91
N GLU A 146 6.08 -1.17 1.88
CA GLU A 146 7.24 -1.11 0.97
C GLU A 146 8.30 -2.17 1.31
N THR A 147 8.42 -2.53 2.59
CA THR A 147 9.27 -3.66 3.00
C THR A 147 8.74 -4.98 2.43
N GLY A 148 7.42 -5.18 2.39
CA GLY A 148 6.81 -6.36 1.75
C GLY A 148 7.19 -6.48 0.27
N HIS A 149 7.10 -5.39 -0.48
CA HIS A 149 7.62 -5.30 -1.84
C HIS A 149 9.13 -5.59 -1.90
N GLY A 150 9.89 -4.99 -0.97
CA GLY A 150 11.34 -5.15 -0.91
C GLY A 150 11.78 -6.58 -0.62
N LEU A 151 11.08 -7.29 0.25
CA LEU A 151 11.33 -8.71 0.54
C LEU A 151 11.06 -9.59 -0.68
N TYR A 152 10.00 -9.30 -1.44
CA TYR A 152 9.73 -9.98 -2.71
C TYR A 152 10.90 -9.81 -3.68
N GLU A 153 11.37 -8.58 -3.89
CA GLU A 153 12.49 -8.29 -4.78
C GLU A 153 13.80 -8.90 -4.29
N GLN A 154 14.14 -8.79 -3.01
CA GLN A 154 15.34 -9.40 -2.43
C GLN A 154 15.27 -10.93 -2.42
N GLY A 155 14.07 -11.50 -2.43
CA GLY A 155 13.80 -12.95 -2.44
C GLY A 155 13.84 -13.60 -3.81
N ARG A 156 13.98 -12.84 -4.90
CA ARG A 156 14.05 -13.39 -6.27
C ARG A 156 15.19 -14.39 -6.39
N MET A 157 14.98 -15.43 -7.20
CA MET A 157 15.92 -16.55 -7.34
C MET A 157 17.33 -16.03 -7.70
N LYS A 158 18.36 -16.64 -7.11
CA LYS A 158 19.75 -16.25 -7.39
C LYS A 158 20.18 -16.64 -8.80
N GLU A 159 19.71 -17.81 -9.25
CA GLU A 159 19.96 -18.32 -10.58
C GLU A 159 19.16 -17.50 -11.61
N GLY A 160 19.86 -16.94 -12.59
CA GLY A 160 19.24 -16.18 -13.67
C GLY A 160 18.68 -14.81 -13.28
N ARG A 161 19.04 -14.28 -12.10
CA ARG A 161 18.52 -12.98 -11.61
C ARG A 161 18.84 -11.79 -12.52
N ASP A 162 19.89 -11.91 -13.32
CA ASP A 162 20.31 -10.89 -14.29
C ASP A 162 19.58 -11.03 -15.65
N LEU A 163 18.68 -12.01 -15.77
CA LEU A 163 17.91 -12.23 -16.99
C LEU A 163 16.51 -11.61 -16.85
N PRO A 164 15.93 -11.07 -17.93
CA PRO A 164 14.56 -10.56 -17.93
C PRO A 164 13.51 -11.56 -17.42
N ALA A 165 13.77 -12.86 -17.63
CA ALA A 165 12.88 -13.93 -17.15
C ALA A 165 12.78 -14.04 -15.61
N SER A 166 13.67 -13.39 -14.87
CA SER A 166 13.63 -13.37 -13.41
C SER A 166 12.90 -12.14 -12.84
N GLU A 167 12.46 -11.21 -13.68
CA GLU A 167 11.72 -10.03 -13.24
C GLU A 167 10.32 -10.41 -12.76
N ALA A 168 9.75 -9.58 -11.88
CA ALA A 168 8.37 -9.74 -11.43
C ALA A 168 7.42 -9.57 -12.61
N LEU A 169 6.59 -10.58 -12.88
CA LEU A 169 5.67 -10.58 -14.02
C LEU A 169 4.25 -10.14 -13.65
N SER A 170 3.85 -10.30 -12.39
CA SER A 170 2.51 -9.99 -11.90
C SER A 170 2.59 -8.87 -10.89
N MET A 171 1.97 -7.74 -11.21
CA MET A 171 1.82 -6.63 -10.26
C MET A 171 0.85 -7.02 -9.13
N GLY A 172 -0.15 -7.86 -9.39
CA GLY A 172 -1.05 -8.40 -8.38
C GLY A 172 -0.31 -9.26 -7.35
N ILE A 173 0.59 -10.13 -7.79
CA ILE A 173 1.43 -10.92 -6.87
C ILE A 173 2.40 -10.02 -6.09
N HIS A 174 2.99 -9.03 -6.74
CA HIS A 174 3.91 -8.10 -6.10
C HIS A 174 3.21 -7.28 -5.00
N GLU A 175 2.02 -6.74 -5.30
CA GLU A 175 1.18 -6.02 -4.34
C GLU A 175 0.62 -6.94 -3.24
N SER A 176 0.36 -8.22 -3.55
CA SER A 176 -0.10 -9.17 -2.53
C SER A 176 0.94 -9.38 -1.42
N GLN A 177 2.22 -9.25 -1.71
CA GLN A 177 3.29 -9.35 -0.71
C GLN A 177 3.30 -8.13 0.23
N SER A 178 3.13 -6.94 -0.30
CA SER A 178 3.04 -5.71 0.49
C SER A 178 1.78 -5.70 1.36
N LEU A 179 0.61 -6.02 0.79
CA LEU A 179 -0.65 -6.08 1.52
C LEU A 179 -0.68 -7.22 2.55
N PHE A 180 -0.04 -8.35 2.27
CA PHE A 180 0.11 -9.42 3.26
C PHE A 180 0.82 -8.91 4.52
N TRP A 181 1.94 -8.22 4.37
CA TRP A 181 2.66 -7.67 5.51
C TRP A 181 1.92 -6.52 6.18
N GLU A 182 1.38 -5.59 5.40
CA GLU A 182 0.66 -4.43 5.94
C GLU A 182 -0.65 -4.83 6.61
N ARG A 183 -1.52 -5.58 5.91
CA ARG A 183 -2.90 -5.85 6.34
C ARG A 183 -3.01 -7.11 7.18
N MET A 184 -2.46 -8.23 6.71
CA MET A 184 -2.63 -9.52 7.37
C MET A 184 -1.72 -9.69 8.58
N ILE A 185 -0.50 -9.13 8.55
CA ILE A 185 0.48 -9.25 9.64
C ILE A 185 0.45 -8.02 10.54
N ALA A 186 0.69 -6.81 10.02
CA ALA A 186 0.91 -5.63 10.86
C ALA A 186 -0.38 -5.14 11.56
N GLN A 187 -1.55 -5.43 11.02
CA GLN A 187 -2.84 -5.14 11.65
C GLN A 187 -3.37 -6.30 12.51
N SER A 188 -2.57 -7.35 12.77
CA SER A 188 -2.98 -8.47 13.60
C SER A 188 -2.77 -8.23 15.10
N PRO A 189 -3.55 -8.92 15.98
CA PRO A 189 -3.31 -8.88 17.43
C PRO A 189 -1.90 -9.35 17.80
N ALA A 190 -1.33 -10.31 17.05
CA ALA A 190 0.02 -10.84 17.30
C ALA A 190 1.08 -9.77 17.05
N PHE A 191 0.95 -8.98 16.00
CA PHE A 191 1.86 -7.87 15.71
C PHE A 191 1.75 -6.77 16.77
N CYS A 192 0.53 -6.36 17.14
CA CYS A 192 0.30 -5.37 18.18
C CYS A 192 0.91 -5.80 19.52
N ASN A 193 0.72 -7.05 19.93
CA ASN A 193 1.36 -7.60 21.12
C ASN A 193 2.89 -7.60 21.05
N ARG A 194 3.45 -7.93 19.90
CA ARG A 194 4.91 -8.00 19.68
C ARG A 194 5.57 -6.63 19.71
N TYR A 195 4.97 -5.65 19.04
CA TYR A 195 5.63 -4.36 18.79
C TYR A 195 5.17 -3.22 19.68
N LEU A 196 4.07 -3.36 20.43
CA LEU A 196 3.66 -2.33 21.39
C LEU A 196 4.76 -1.96 22.39
N PRO A 197 5.55 -2.88 22.96
CA PRO A 197 6.65 -2.49 23.85
C PRO A 197 7.69 -1.58 23.17
N LEU A 198 8.05 -1.85 21.93
CA LEU A 198 8.98 -1.03 21.15
C LEU A 198 8.37 0.32 20.78
N ILE A 199 7.08 0.35 20.43
CA ILE A 199 6.34 1.59 20.14
C ILE A 199 6.26 2.45 21.41
N ALA A 200 5.97 1.85 22.59
CA ALA A 200 5.90 2.54 23.86
C ALA A 200 7.28 3.06 24.30
N GLU A 201 8.35 2.31 24.07
CA GLU A 201 9.72 2.80 24.31
C GLU A 201 10.05 4.01 23.41
N THR A 202 9.60 3.98 22.16
CA THR A 202 9.83 5.06 21.19
C THR A 202 9.01 6.32 21.50
N PHE A 203 7.74 6.15 21.89
CA PHE A 203 6.77 7.22 22.15
C PHE A 203 6.06 7.04 23.51
N PRO A 204 6.79 7.11 24.63
CA PRO A 204 6.28 6.74 25.94
C PRO A 204 5.10 7.60 26.42
N GLU A 205 5.06 8.88 26.04
CA GLU A 205 4.00 9.80 26.42
C GLU A 205 2.62 9.40 25.86
N LYS A 206 2.62 8.63 24.78
CA LYS A 206 1.40 8.21 24.06
C LYS A 206 1.00 6.76 24.33
N PHE A 207 1.99 5.86 24.49
CA PHE A 207 1.75 4.42 24.43
C PHE A 207 2.00 3.68 25.74
N ASN A 208 2.57 4.29 26.79
CA ASN A 208 2.85 3.60 28.08
C ASN A 208 1.58 3.07 28.78
N ALA A 209 0.43 3.69 28.55
CA ALA A 209 -0.84 3.30 29.16
C ALA A 209 -1.76 2.51 28.20
N ILE A 210 -1.31 2.25 26.96
CA ILE A 210 -2.12 1.58 25.93
C ILE A 210 -1.90 0.08 26.01
N SER A 211 -2.99 -0.69 25.93
CA SER A 211 -2.92 -2.14 25.78
C SER A 211 -2.75 -2.55 24.32
N ALA A 212 -2.27 -3.77 24.08
CA ALA A 212 -2.16 -4.31 22.72
C ALA A 212 -3.53 -4.48 22.04
N GLU A 213 -4.58 -4.71 22.81
CA GLU A 213 -5.95 -4.76 22.32
C GLU A 213 -6.41 -3.38 21.85
N GLN A 214 -6.19 -2.33 22.64
CA GLN A 214 -6.49 -0.94 22.24
C GLN A 214 -5.71 -0.53 20.99
N LEU A 215 -4.43 -0.91 20.89
CA LEU A 215 -3.65 -0.66 19.68
C LEU A 215 -4.23 -1.40 18.49
N TYR A 216 -4.59 -2.68 18.65
CA TYR A 216 -5.22 -3.49 17.60
C TYR A 216 -6.54 -2.87 17.11
N GLU A 217 -7.41 -2.46 18.02
CA GLU A 217 -8.67 -1.80 17.68
C GLU A 217 -8.44 -0.49 16.93
N ALA A 218 -7.51 0.33 17.42
CA ALA A 218 -7.20 1.64 16.83
C ALA A 218 -6.61 1.56 15.43
N VAL A 219 -5.77 0.56 15.14
CA VAL A 219 -5.19 0.40 13.79
C VAL A 219 -6.14 -0.23 12.78
N ASN A 220 -7.26 -0.79 13.25
CA ASN A 220 -8.30 -1.41 12.42
C ASN A 220 -9.57 -0.54 12.32
N VAL A 221 -9.50 0.74 12.67
CA VAL A 221 -10.62 1.68 12.43
C VAL A 221 -10.90 1.76 10.95
N SER A 222 -12.17 1.58 10.56
CA SER A 222 -12.61 1.72 9.18
C SER A 222 -13.45 3.00 9.02
N GLU A 223 -12.94 3.92 8.21
CA GLU A 223 -13.57 5.21 7.97
C GLU A 223 -13.42 5.61 6.49
N PRO A 224 -14.54 5.82 5.75
CA PRO A 224 -14.46 6.25 4.36
C PRO A 224 -13.71 7.58 4.20
N SER A 225 -12.79 7.61 3.26
CA SER A 225 -11.98 8.79 2.95
C SER A 225 -11.90 9.04 1.45
N TYR A 226 -11.41 10.23 1.05
CA TYR A 226 -11.21 10.57 -0.37
C TYR A 226 -9.83 10.21 -0.90
N ILE A 227 -8.93 9.73 -0.04
CA ILE A 227 -7.53 9.48 -0.39
C ILE A 227 -7.25 7.98 -0.37
N ARG A 228 -7.11 7.37 -1.55
CA ARG A 228 -6.86 5.92 -1.69
C ARG A 228 -5.68 5.40 -0.87
N VAL A 229 -4.56 6.11 -0.85
CA VAL A 229 -3.34 5.67 -0.14
C VAL A 229 -3.44 5.77 1.38
N GLU A 230 -4.49 6.39 1.90
CA GLU A 230 -4.79 6.52 3.32
C GLU A 230 -6.02 5.67 3.73
N ALA A 231 -6.60 4.92 2.77
CA ALA A 231 -7.79 4.11 3.02
C ALA A 231 -7.45 2.86 3.84
N ASP A 232 -8.34 2.53 4.76
CA ASP A 232 -8.28 1.32 5.59
C ASP A 232 -8.54 0.04 4.76
N GLU A 233 -8.37 -1.13 5.39
CA GLU A 233 -8.51 -2.42 4.72
C GLU A 233 -9.89 -2.62 4.08
N VAL A 234 -10.96 -2.16 4.74
CA VAL A 234 -12.34 -2.37 4.29
C VAL A 234 -12.70 -1.42 3.14
N THR A 235 -12.26 -0.16 3.21
CA THR A 235 -12.62 0.86 2.21
C THR A 235 -11.66 0.93 1.02
N TYR A 236 -10.42 0.45 1.15
CA TYR A 236 -9.43 0.46 0.06
C TYR A 236 -9.92 -0.22 -1.23
N PRO A 237 -10.54 -1.42 -1.21
CA PRO A 237 -11.04 -2.05 -2.42
C PRO A 237 -12.08 -1.20 -3.17
N MET A 238 -12.87 -0.38 -2.46
CA MET A 238 -13.85 0.51 -3.08
C MET A 238 -13.19 1.61 -3.92
N HIS A 239 -12.01 2.11 -3.50
CA HIS A 239 -11.23 3.04 -4.31
C HIS A 239 -10.70 2.39 -5.60
N VAL A 240 -10.32 1.11 -5.53
CA VAL A 240 -9.85 0.35 -6.71
C VAL A 240 -11.01 0.13 -7.68
N ILE A 241 -12.17 -0.31 -7.17
CA ILE A 241 -13.38 -0.56 -7.97
C ILE A 241 -13.86 0.74 -8.63
N LEU A 242 -13.91 1.85 -7.88
CA LEU A 242 -14.31 3.15 -8.41
C LEU A 242 -13.41 3.59 -9.59
N ARG A 243 -12.12 3.42 -9.47
CA ARG A 243 -11.18 3.73 -10.56
C ARG A 243 -11.38 2.81 -11.75
N TYR A 244 -11.55 1.51 -11.52
CA TYR A 244 -11.82 0.54 -12.56
C TYR A 244 -13.10 0.87 -13.36
N GLU A 245 -14.15 1.35 -12.71
CA GLU A 245 -15.41 1.72 -13.34
C GLU A 245 -15.33 3.04 -14.16
N ILE A 246 -14.41 3.93 -13.80
CA ILE A 246 -14.26 5.26 -14.42
C ILE A 246 -13.21 5.27 -15.53
N GLU A 247 -12.10 4.58 -15.36
CA GLU A 247 -10.97 4.53 -16.31
C GLU A 247 -11.24 3.60 -17.49
#